data_86edc1ee59b72f9bc6e94c65ce1b70ac
#
_entry.id   86edc1ee59b72f9bc6e94c65ce1b70ac
#
_cell.length_a   1.000
_cell.length_b   1.000
_cell.length_c   1.000
_cell.angle_alpha   90.00
_cell.angle_beta   90.00
_cell.angle_gamma   90.00
#
_symmetry.space_group_name_H-M   'P 1'
#
loop_
_entity.id
_entity.type
_entity.pdbx_description
1 polymer ?
#
loop_
_entity_poly.entity_id
_entity_poly.type
_entity_poly.pdbx_seq_one_letter_code
_entity_poly.pdbx_strand_id
1 'polypeptide(L)'
;MAKREKKSYVIQSVGNALNLLEEFKGDRDELGVTELSKRLDLHKNNVFRLLATLEAKGYIEQNKATENYRLGVKSLELGQTFIKQLGLGRQAKPFLREIVEKCNEMAYVGIIRQNSVIYLDVEEANQMVKVDNRVGWRIPIHCTAIGKVQVAYSSEEELEKLGILDDMERCTPNTIVDRGEFLKHLKEVAKQGYALDNEEYNLGVRCVGVPLRDYTGRVVAGISVAGPSFRMTDEVLKKEIIPAAKAAGEKASKRLGFGA
;
A
#
# COMPACT_ATOMS: atom_id res chain seq x y z
N MET A 1 0.45 39.85 -5.34
CA MET A 1 -0.84 39.15 -5.25
C MET A 1 -0.72 38.04 -4.20
N ALA A 2 -1.42 38.16 -3.08
CA ALA A 2 -1.36 37.18 -2.00
C ALA A 2 -1.93 35.81 -2.48
N LYS A 3 -1.18 34.75 -2.28
CA LYS A 3 -1.58 33.37 -2.54
C LYS A 3 -2.76 33.03 -1.60
N ARG A 4 -4.01 33.14 -2.09
CA ARG A 4 -5.17 32.69 -1.34
C ARG A 4 -4.98 31.19 -1.06
N GLU A 5 -5.12 30.80 0.21
CA GLU A 5 -4.99 29.39 0.62
C GLU A 5 -6.00 28.54 -0.13
N LYS A 6 -5.56 27.41 -0.70
CA LYS A 6 -6.41 26.47 -1.45
C LYS A 6 -7.63 26.00 -0.67
N LYS A 7 -7.59 26.04 0.68
CA LYS A 7 -8.73 25.70 1.57
C LYS A 7 -9.99 26.55 1.33
N SER A 8 -9.87 27.81 0.87
CA SER A 8 -11.01 28.68 0.62
C SER A 8 -11.85 28.34 -0.63
N TYR A 9 -11.40 27.37 -1.43
CA TYR A 9 -12.08 26.95 -2.67
C TYR A 9 -12.69 25.55 -2.57
N VAL A 10 -12.68 24.92 -1.40
CA VAL A 10 -13.22 23.58 -1.20
C VAL A 10 -14.75 23.63 -1.19
N ILE A 11 -15.37 22.85 -2.08
CA ILE A 11 -16.82 22.68 -2.10
C ILE A 11 -17.18 21.57 -1.09
N GLN A 12 -17.83 21.96 0.01
CA GLN A 12 -18.11 21.06 1.14
C GLN A 12 -18.91 19.83 0.74
N SER A 13 -19.91 19.95 -0.15
CA SER A 13 -20.71 18.81 -0.59
C SER A 13 -19.89 17.77 -1.39
N VAL A 14 -18.90 18.22 -2.16
CA VAL A 14 -17.97 17.33 -2.87
C VAL A 14 -17.06 16.63 -1.87
N GLY A 15 -16.53 17.38 -0.89
CA GLY A 15 -15.72 16.81 0.19
C GLY A 15 -16.48 15.73 0.94
N ASN A 16 -17.71 16.01 1.35
CA ASN A 16 -18.56 15.05 2.07
C ASN A 16 -18.87 13.80 1.23
N ALA A 17 -19.05 13.94 -0.09
CA ALA A 17 -19.28 12.80 -0.99
C ALA A 17 -18.04 11.90 -1.09
N LEU A 18 -16.84 12.50 -1.14
CA LEU A 18 -15.59 11.76 -1.17
C LEU A 18 -15.34 11.07 0.18
N ASN A 19 -15.54 11.76 1.30
CA ASN A 19 -15.45 11.17 2.64
C ASN A 19 -16.40 9.99 2.80
N LEU A 20 -17.62 10.08 2.24
CA LEU A 20 -18.59 8.99 2.26
C LEU A 20 -18.07 7.75 1.50
N LEU A 21 -17.46 7.93 0.33
CA LEU A 21 -16.83 6.82 -0.41
C LEU A 21 -15.67 6.20 0.39
N GLU A 22 -14.97 6.99 1.18
CA GLU A 22 -13.85 6.49 1.99
C GLU A 22 -14.27 5.61 3.16
N GLU A 23 -15.52 5.73 3.64
CA GLU A 23 -16.06 4.86 4.71
C GLU A 23 -16.17 3.39 4.30
N PHE A 24 -16.25 3.11 2.99
CA PHE A 24 -16.29 1.73 2.47
C PHE A 24 -14.92 1.06 2.34
N LYS A 25 -13.83 1.68 2.84
CA LYS A 25 -12.48 1.08 2.88
C LYS A 25 -12.27 0.09 4.03
N GLY A 26 -13.22 -0.03 4.95
CA GLY A 26 -13.12 -0.91 6.12
C GLY A 26 -13.52 -2.36 5.82
N ASP A 27 -13.53 -3.19 6.88
CA ASP A 27 -13.83 -4.63 6.79
C ASP A 27 -15.31 -4.97 6.51
N ARG A 28 -16.16 -3.98 6.32
CA ARG A 28 -17.58 -4.18 6.05
C ARG A 28 -17.89 -3.91 4.59
N ASP A 29 -18.47 -4.92 3.95
CA ASP A 29 -18.87 -4.85 2.55
C ASP A 29 -20.02 -3.88 2.31
N GLU A 30 -20.89 -3.65 3.31
CA GLU A 30 -22.09 -2.81 3.19
C GLU A 30 -22.27 -1.90 4.41
N LEU A 31 -22.73 -0.66 4.16
CA LEU A 31 -23.04 0.34 5.18
C LEU A 31 -24.43 0.96 4.96
N GLY A 32 -25.18 1.14 6.05
CA GLY A 32 -26.49 1.80 6.02
C GLY A 32 -26.42 3.30 6.28
N VAL A 33 -27.48 4.03 5.86
CA VAL A 33 -27.61 5.50 6.02
C VAL A 33 -27.37 5.94 7.47
N THR A 34 -27.91 5.21 8.43
CA THR A 34 -27.81 5.57 9.86
C THR A 34 -26.37 5.45 10.39
N GLU A 35 -25.64 4.43 9.96
CA GLU A 35 -24.25 4.22 10.33
C GLU A 35 -23.36 5.29 9.70
N LEU A 36 -23.50 5.52 8.39
CA LEU A 36 -22.78 6.58 7.68
C LEU A 36 -23.05 7.98 8.26
N SER A 37 -24.29 8.27 8.65
CA SER A 37 -24.66 9.51 9.32
C SER A 37 -23.87 9.74 10.62
N LYS A 38 -23.70 8.68 11.42
CA LYS A 38 -22.93 8.74 12.69
C LYS A 38 -21.44 8.89 12.43
N ARG A 39 -20.86 8.13 11.49
CA ARG A 39 -19.42 8.15 11.19
C ARG A 39 -18.96 9.49 10.62
N LEU A 40 -19.79 10.08 9.74
CA LEU A 40 -19.47 11.34 9.06
C LEU A 40 -19.93 12.58 9.82
N ASP A 41 -20.64 12.43 10.93
CA ASP A 41 -21.30 13.53 11.65
C ASP A 41 -22.18 14.39 10.73
N LEU A 42 -22.95 13.74 9.86
CA LEU A 42 -23.85 14.37 8.90
C LEU A 42 -25.29 13.97 9.16
N HIS A 43 -26.21 14.91 8.95
CA HIS A 43 -27.65 14.61 9.04
C HIS A 43 -28.06 13.54 8.01
N LYS A 44 -28.92 12.57 8.41
CA LYS A 44 -29.37 11.46 7.54
C LYS A 44 -29.84 11.90 6.15
N ASN A 45 -30.58 13.01 6.07
CA ASN A 45 -31.05 13.55 4.79
C ASN A 45 -29.88 13.96 3.88
N ASN A 46 -28.79 14.50 4.43
CA ASN A 46 -27.60 14.86 3.65
C ASN A 46 -26.91 13.59 3.15
N VAL A 47 -26.72 12.60 4.03
CA VAL A 47 -26.14 11.30 3.65
C VAL A 47 -26.95 10.65 2.55
N PHE A 48 -28.28 10.61 2.66
CA PHE A 48 -29.16 10.04 1.64
C PHE A 48 -29.00 10.74 0.28
N ARG A 49 -28.93 12.08 0.26
CA ARG A 49 -28.71 12.85 -0.98
C ARG A 49 -27.34 12.59 -1.60
N LEU A 50 -26.30 12.42 -0.79
CA LEU A 50 -24.96 12.05 -1.25
C LEU A 50 -24.97 10.64 -1.85
N LEU A 51 -25.57 9.67 -1.15
CA LEU A 51 -25.72 8.30 -1.62
C LEU A 51 -26.48 8.24 -2.94
N ALA A 52 -27.65 8.89 -3.06
CA ALA A 52 -28.42 8.94 -4.30
C ALA A 52 -27.60 9.54 -5.47
N THR A 53 -26.78 10.55 -5.20
CA THR A 53 -25.92 11.16 -6.21
C THR A 53 -24.81 10.20 -6.65
N LEU A 54 -24.15 9.54 -5.71
CA LEU A 54 -23.06 8.59 -5.99
C LEU A 54 -23.59 7.34 -6.68
N GLU A 55 -24.77 6.86 -6.30
CA GLU A 55 -25.47 5.75 -6.96
C GLU A 55 -25.85 6.08 -8.41
N ALA A 56 -26.44 7.26 -8.64
CA ALA A 56 -26.74 7.74 -9.99
C ALA A 56 -25.51 7.86 -10.89
N LYS A 57 -24.30 8.00 -10.29
CA LYS A 57 -23.01 8.02 -10.99
C LYS A 57 -22.33 6.66 -11.04
N GLY A 58 -22.89 5.60 -10.41
CA GLY A 58 -22.36 4.24 -10.39
C GLY A 58 -21.16 4.01 -9.46
N TYR A 59 -20.83 4.97 -8.59
CA TYR A 59 -19.75 4.80 -7.59
C TYR A 59 -20.14 3.95 -6.40
N ILE A 60 -21.42 3.91 -6.07
CA ILE A 60 -22.03 3.00 -5.10
C ILE A 60 -23.26 2.35 -5.71
N GLU A 61 -23.73 1.29 -5.08
CA GLU A 61 -24.99 0.64 -5.40
C GLU A 61 -25.73 0.22 -4.13
N GLN A 62 -27.05 0.25 -4.15
CA GLN A 62 -27.88 -0.21 -3.04
C GLN A 62 -28.18 -1.69 -3.17
N ASN A 63 -27.94 -2.46 -2.12
CA ASN A 63 -28.45 -3.82 -2.00
C ASN A 63 -29.96 -3.78 -1.64
N LYS A 64 -30.81 -4.23 -2.57
CA LYS A 64 -32.26 -4.19 -2.39
C LYS A 64 -32.79 -5.08 -1.27
N ALA A 65 -32.01 -6.08 -0.85
CA ALA A 65 -32.43 -7.01 0.22
C ALA A 65 -32.13 -6.45 1.60
N THR A 66 -31.00 -5.75 1.76
CA THR A 66 -30.54 -5.20 3.06
C THR A 66 -30.80 -3.71 3.20
N GLU A 67 -31.16 -3.02 2.10
CA GLU A 67 -31.25 -1.55 1.96
C GLU A 67 -29.93 -0.81 2.25
N ASN A 68 -28.84 -1.54 2.48
CA ASN A 68 -27.50 -1.00 2.65
C ASN A 68 -26.84 -0.68 1.30
N TYR A 69 -25.77 0.08 1.36
CA TYR A 69 -24.98 0.50 0.20
C TYR A 69 -23.61 -0.14 0.21
N ARG A 70 -23.04 -0.35 -0.98
CA ARG A 70 -21.68 -0.85 -1.21
C ARG A 70 -21.02 -0.11 -2.38
N LEU A 71 -19.71 -0.31 -2.57
CA LEU A 71 -19.02 0.26 -3.72
C LEU A 71 -19.57 -0.29 -5.04
N GLY A 72 -19.83 0.60 -5.98
CA GLY A 72 -20.24 0.27 -7.35
C GLY A 72 -19.04 0.10 -8.29
N VAL A 73 -19.32 -0.51 -9.45
CA VAL A 73 -18.30 -0.85 -10.48
C VAL A 73 -17.47 0.36 -10.93
N LYS A 74 -18.05 1.56 -10.91
CA LYS A 74 -17.36 2.80 -11.31
C LYS A 74 -16.13 3.11 -10.45
N SER A 75 -16.16 2.73 -9.17
CA SER A 75 -15.03 2.86 -8.26
C SER A 75 -13.85 1.98 -8.70
N LEU A 76 -14.13 0.74 -9.14
CA LEU A 76 -13.14 -0.17 -9.70
C LEU A 76 -12.54 0.38 -11.02
N GLU A 77 -13.37 0.87 -11.94
CA GLU A 77 -12.91 1.43 -13.21
C GLU A 77 -11.93 2.58 -13.02
N LEU A 78 -12.23 3.47 -12.05
CA LEU A 78 -11.35 4.60 -11.73
C LEU A 78 -10.02 4.13 -11.14
N GLY A 79 -10.05 3.18 -10.21
CA GLY A 79 -8.85 2.58 -9.61
C GLY A 79 -7.98 1.88 -10.66
N GLN A 80 -8.59 1.08 -11.54
CA GLN A 80 -7.88 0.39 -12.63
C GLN A 80 -7.25 1.38 -13.62
N THR A 81 -7.94 2.49 -13.93
CA THR A 81 -7.37 3.53 -14.79
C THR A 81 -6.13 4.15 -14.17
N PHE A 82 -6.16 4.44 -12.88
CA PHE A 82 -4.99 4.95 -12.15
C PHE A 82 -3.80 3.97 -12.17
N ILE A 83 -4.05 2.69 -11.85
CA ILE A 83 -3.02 1.63 -11.88
C ILE A 83 -2.43 1.49 -13.30
N LYS A 84 -3.30 1.52 -14.33
CA LYS A 84 -2.87 1.44 -15.74
C LYS A 84 -2.00 2.61 -16.16
N GLN A 85 -2.32 3.84 -15.72
CA GLN A 85 -1.55 5.06 -16.01
C GLN A 85 -0.17 5.05 -15.35
N LEU A 86 -0.03 4.50 -14.14
CA LEU A 86 1.27 4.36 -13.48
C LEU A 86 2.23 3.45 -14.25
N GLY A 87 1.73 2.44 -14.94
CA GLY A 87 2.54 1.52 -15.73
C GLY A 87 3.44 0.56 -14.93
N LEU A 88 3.79 0.92 -13.69
CA LEU A 88 4.71 0.19 -12.81
C LEU A 88 4.22 -1.23 -12.50
N GLY A 89 2.94 -1.40 -12.17
CA GLY A 89 2.36 -2.71 -11.89
C GLY A 89 2.55 -3.67 -13.07
N ARG A 90 2.18 -3.23 -14.28
CA ARG A 90 2.34 -4.02 -15.51
C ARG A 90 3.82 -4.35 -15.81
N GLN A 91 4.73 -3.41 -15.56
CA GLN A 91 6.16 -3.63 -15.77
C GLN A 91 6.76 -4.59 -14.75
N ALA A 92 6.30 -4.54 -13.49
CA ALA A 92 6.74 -5.42 -12.41
C ALA A 92 6.13 -6.83 -12.50
N LYS A 93 4.93 -7.00 -13.06
CA LYS A 93 4.17 -8.27 -13.09
C LYS A 93 4.96 -9.51 -13.51
N PRO A 94 5.78 -9.50 -14.58
CA PRO A 94 6.57 -10.66 -14.96
C PRO A 94 7.56 -11.09 -13.87
N PHE A 95 8.11 -10.13 -13.13
CA PHE A 95 9.08 -10.38 -12.06
C PHE A 95 8.41 -10.86 -10.77
N LEU A 96 7.17 -10.40 -10.50
CA LEU A 96 6.38 -10.97 -9.41
C LEU A 96 6.08 -12.45 -9.67
N ARG A 97 5.72 -12.82 -10.91
CA ARG A 97 5.52 -14.22 -11.30
C ARG A 97 6.77 -15.05 -11.11
N GLU A 98 7.93 -14.57 -11.58
CA GLU A 98 9.21 -15.26 -11.40
C GLU A 98 9.51 -15.54 -9.91
N ILE A 99 9.19 -14.58 -9.02
CA ILE A 99 9.32 -14.76 -7.57
C ILE A 99 8.39 -15.87 -7.07
N VAL A 100 7.10 -15.79 -7.42
CA VAL A 100 6.09 -16.76 -6.95
C VAL A 100 6.38 -18.16 -7.47
N GLU A 101 6.81 -18.30 -8.72
CA GLU A 101 7.23 -19.59 -9.31
C GLU A 101 8.41 -20.22 -8.55
N LYS A 102 9.33 -19.39 -8.02
CA LYS A 102 10.51 -19.89 -7.27
C LYS A 102 10.23 -20.14 -5.80
N CYS A 103 9.50 -19.23 -5.16
CA CYS A 103 9.36 -19.19 -3.70
C CYS A 103 8.01 -19.72 -3.23
N ASN A 104 7.01 -19.78 -4.11
CA ASN A 104 5.61 -20.09 -3.81
C ASN A 104 5.04 -19.30 -2.61
N GLU A 105 5.45 -18.04 -2.50
CA GLU A 105 4.92 -17.07 -1.54
C GLU A 105 4.39 -15.83 -2.27
N MET A 106 3.51 -15.06 -1.61
CA MET A 106 2.88 -13.88 -2.20
C MET A 106 3.91 -12.83 -2.59
N ALA A 107 3.83 -12.28 -3.80
CA ALA A 107 4.70 -11.21 -4.27
C ALA A 107 3.90 -9.96 -4.65
N TYR A 108 4.33 -8.80 -4.15
CA TYR A 108 3.65 -7.52 -4.31
C TYR A 108 4.56 -6.47 -4.92
N VAL A 109 3.97 -5.52 -5.64
CA VAL A 109 4.62 -4.26 -6.00
C VAL A 109 3.83 -3.10 -5.40
N GLY A 110 4.52 -2.12 -4.84
CA GLY A 110 3.90 -0.95 -4.22
C GLY A 110 4.77 0.29 -4.28
N ILE A 111 4.12 1.43 -4.12
CA ILE A 111 4.73 2.76 -4.12
C ILE A 111 4.41 3.50 -2.83
N ILE A 112 5.25 4.47 -2.49
CA ILE A 112 4.92 5.42 -1.44
C ILE A 112 4.11 6.57 -2.05
N ARG A 113 3.00 6.90 -1.41
CA ARG A 113 2.20 8.10 -1.66
C ARG A 113 1.80 8.72 -0.33
N GLN A 114 2.12 10.01 -0.17
CA GLN A 114 2.01 10.68 1.12
C GLN A 114 2.89 9.94 2.15
N ASN A 115 2.36 9.56 3.31
CA ASN A 115 3.06 8.84 4.38
C ASN A 115 2.71 7.33 4.43
N SER A 116 2.31 6.73 3.33
CA SER A 116 1.86 5.33 3.29
C SER A 116 2.36 4.60 2.05
N VAL A 117 2.52 3.29 2.17
CA VAL A 117 2.69 2.39 1.02
C VAL A 117 1.32 2.07 0.44
N ILE A 118 1.19 2.12 -0.89
CA ILE A 118 0.03 1.64 -1.63
C ILE A 118 0.46 0.48 -2.50
N TYR A 119 -0.17 -0.68 -2.33
CA TYR A 119 0.03 -1.83 -3.20
C TYR A 119 -0.67 -1.62 -4.55
N LEU A 120 0.07 -1.81 -5.64
CA LEU A 120 -0.42 -1.60 -7.02
C LEU A 120 -0.84 -2.91 -7.69
N ASP A 121 -0.12 -3.99 -7.42
CA ASP A 121 -0.37 -5.31 -8.00
C ASP A 121 0.21 -6.41 -7.10
N VAL A 122 -0.31 -7.63 -7.29
CA VAL A 122 0.07 -8.83 -6.55
C VAL A 122 0.12 -10.02 -7.50
N GLU A 123 1.07 -10.93 -7.27
CA GLU A 123 1.01 -12.29 -7.79
C GLU A 123 0.78 -13.24 -6.63
N GLU A 124 -0.21 -14.11 -6.76
CA GLU A 124 -0.67 -14.95 -5.66
C GLU A 124 0.05 -16.29 -5.64
N ALA A 125 0.46 -16.70 -4.45
CA ALA A 125 1.00 -18.04 -4.21
C ALA A 125 -0.09 -19.13 -4.32
N ASN A 126 0.29 -20.29 -4.79
CA ASN A 126 -0.58 -21.47 -4.78
C ASN A 126 -0.48 -22.20 -3.42
N GLN A 127 -0.91 -21.53 -2.36
CA GLN A 127 -0.90 -22.01 -0.97
C GLN A 127 -2.27 -21.81 -0.35
N MET A 128 -2.72 -22.77 0.48
CA MET A 128 -3.98 -22.64 1.22
C MET A 128 -3.86 -21.58 2.34
N VAL A 129 -2.72 -21.55 3.04
CA VAL A 129 -2.41 -20.53 4.05
C VAL A 129 -1.44 -19.54 3.43
N LYS A 130 -1.91 -18.35 3.12
CA LYS A 130 -1.13 -17.28 2.48
C LYS A 130 -1.55 -15.91 3.00
N VAL A 131 -0.71 -14.91 2.77
CA VAL A 131 -1.05 -13.51 3.09
C VAL A 131 -2.11 -13.02 2.11
N ASP A 132 -3.04 -12.17 2.59
CA ASP A 132 -4.13 -11.63 1.79
C ASP A 132 -3.67 -10.76 0.62
N ASN A 133 -4.53 -10.68 -0.41
CA ASN A 133 -4.39 -9.70 -1.47
C ASN A 133 -4.68 -8.29 -0.92
N ARG A 134 -3.65 -7.43 -0.95
CA ARG A 134 -3.69 -6.07 -0.38
C ARG A 134 -3.66 -4.97 -1.44
N VAL A 135 -3.98 -5.26 -2.70
CA VAL A 135 -4.02 -4.24 -3.76
C VAL A 135 -4.98 -3.11 -3.38
N GLY A 136 -4.49 -1.86 -3.46
CA GLY A 136 -5.21 -0.67 -3.05
C GLY A 136 -5.15 -0.34 -1.55
N TRP A 137 -4.63 -1.23 -0.71
CA TRP A 137 -4.47 -0.95 0.72
C TRP A 137 -3.38 0.09 0.96
N ARG A 138 -3.59 0.88 2.01
CA ARG A 138 -2.61 1.79 2.59
C ARG A 138 -2.04 1.18 3.85
N ILE A 139 -0.72 1.03 3.91
CA ILE A 139 -0.04 0.47 5.07
C ILE A 139 1.12 1.36 5.50
N PRO A 140 1.53 1.30 6.77
CA PRO A 140 2.62 2.12 7.28
C PRO A 140 3.95 1.83 6.57
N ILE A 141 4.79 2.84 6.45
CA ILE A 141 6.11 2.72 5.82
C ILE A 141 7.10 2.04 6.76
N HIS A 142 7.12 2.44 8.04
CA HIS A 142 8.17 2.09 8.99
C HIS A 142 8.21 0.61 9.38
N CYS A 143 7.09 -0.09 9.40
CA CYS A 143 6.99 -1.47 9.85
C CYS A 143 6.78 -2.49 8.70
N THR A 144 6.96 -2.07 7.44
CA THR A 144 6.81 -2.95 6.28
C THR A 144 8.10 -3.03 5.45
N ALA A 145 8.44 -4.22 4.97
CA ALA A 145 9.64 -4.41 4.16
C ALA A 145 9.64 -3.53 2.90
N ILE A 146 8.48 -3.44 2.22
CA ILE A 146 8.31 -2.64 1.01
C ILE A 146 8.37 -1.14 1.28
N GLY A 147 7.95 -0.70 2.46
CA GLY A 147 8.05 0.71 2.88
C GLY A 147 9.49 1.07 3.22
N LYS A 148 10.12 0.29 4.11
CA LYS A 148 11.50 0.53 4.56
C LYS A 148 12.50 0.59 3.41
N VAL A 149 12.40 -0.31 2.43
CA VAL A 149 13.32 -0.34 1.30
C VAL A 149 13.19 0.87 0.36
N GLN A 150 12.00 1.47 0.28
CA GLN A 150 11.80 2.67 -0.57
C GLN A 150 12.37 3.93 0.08
N VAL A 151 12.38 4.02 1.41
CA VAL A 151 12.87 5.19 2.14
C VAL A 151 14.31 5.04 2.65
N ALA A 152 14.91 3.87 2.52
CA ALA A 152 16.26 3.61 3.00
C ALA A 152 17.35 4.49 2.34
N TYR A 153 17.04 5.10 1.20
CA TYR A 153 17.95 5.95 0.43
C TYR A 153 17.60 7.44 0.53
N SER A 154 16.61 7.78 1.35
CA SER A 154 16.20 9.17 1.62
C SER A 154 17.06 9.78 2.72
N SER A 155 17.22 11.11 2.65
CA SER A 155 17.80 11.88 3.75
C SER A 155 16.82 11.96 4.95
N GLU A 156 17.34 12.27 6.13
CA GLU A 156 16.50 12.45 7.31
C GLU A 156 15.48 13.59 7.11
N GLU A 157 15.87 14.68 6.45
CA GLU A 157 14.99 15.79 6.09
C GLU A 157 13.83 15.35 5.16
N GLU A 158 14.09 14.45 4.21
CA GLU A 158 13.04 13.87 3.35
C GLU A 158 12.08 12.99 4.12
N LEU A 159 12.57 12.20 5.08
CA LEU A 159 11.74 11.37 5.97
C LEU A 159 10.83 12.23 6.88
N GLU A 160 11.36 13.36 7.39
CA GLU A 160 10.59 14.33 8.17
C GLU A 160 9.48 14.96 7.32
N LYS A 161 9.79 15.40 6.10
CA LYS A 161 8.80 15.96 5.17
C LYS A 161 7.67 14.97 4.82
N LEU A 162 7.97 13.67 4.83
CA LEU A 162 6.99 12.62 4.66
C LEU A 162 6.18 12.32 5.95
N GLY A 163 6.58 12.90 7.10
CA GLY A 163 5.93 12.68 8.40
C GLY A 163 6.09 11.26 8.94
N ILE A 164 7.12 10.51 8.49
CA ILE A 164 7.31 9.10 8.86
C ILE A 164 7.90 8.99 10.28
N LEU A 165 8.72 9.97 10.66
CA LEU A 165 9.47 9.93 11.91
C LEU A 165 8.66 10.41 13.13
N ASP A 166 7.53 11.07 12.89
CA ASP A 166 6.72 11.70 13.95
C ASP A 166 5.64 10.77 14.50
N ASP A 167 5.19 9.80 13.70
CA ASP A 167 4.07 8.92 14.06
C ASP A 167 4.36 7.47 13.59
N MET A 168 5.27 6.81 14.31
CA MET A 168 5.56 5.38 14.11
C MET A 168 4.71 4.55 15.07
N GLU A 169 3.47 4.25 14.66
CA GLU A 169 2.54 3.44 15.43
C GLU A 169 3.11 2.03 15.67
N ARG A 170 2.97 1.54 16.90
CA ARG A 170 3.36 0.18 17.27
C ARG A 170 2.28 -0.83 16.83
N CYS A 171 2.49 -1.49 15.71
CA CYS A 171 1.58 -2.52 15.20
C CYS A 171 1.74 -3.87 15.91
N THR A 172 2.98 -4.20 16.31
CA THR A 172 3.32 -5.43 17.06
C THR A 172 4.42 -5.14 18.08
N PRO A 173 4.73 -6.08 19.01
CA PRO A 173 5.90 -5.92 19.89
C PRO A 173 7.23 -5.76 19.15
N ASN A 174 7.33 -6.25 17.90
CA ASN A 174 8.54 -6.21 17.09
C ASN A 174 8.69 -4.92 16.27
N THR A 175 7.67 -4.06 16.23
CA THR A 175 7.70 -2.81 15.46
C THR A 175 8.78 -1.88 15.99
N ILE A 176 9.66 -1.41 15.10
CA ILE A 176 10.63 -0.37 15.41
C ILE A 176 9.89 0.98 15.48
N VAL A 177 9.82 1.57 16.68
CA VAL A 177 9.15 2.86 16.92
C VAL A 177 10.10 3.94 17.44
N ASP A 178 11.35 3.58 17.78
CA ASP A 178 12.37 4.56 18.15
C ASP A 178 12.99 5.16 16.87
N ARG A 179 13.03 6.50 16.80
CA ARG A 179 13.57 7.24 15.65
C ARG A 179 15.03 6.87 15.35
N GLY A 180 15.85 6.78 16.38
CA GLY A 180 17.29 6.50 16.22
C GLY A 180 17.54 5.08 15.74
N GLU A 181 16.81 4.09 16.30
CA GLU A 181 16.84 2.71 15.85
C GLU A 181 16.36 2.58 14.41
N PHE A 182 15.27 3.25 14.04
CA PHE A 182 14.74 3.22 12.69
C PHE A 182 15.72 3.78 11.66
N LEU A 183 16.33 4.95 11.94
CA LEU A 183 17.34 5.56 11.05
C LEU A 183 18.58 4.66 10.92
N LYS A 184 19.03 4.02 12.00
CA LYS A 184 20.12 3.03 11.95
C LYS A 184 19.73 1.84 11.10
N HIS A 185 18.53 1.30 11.28
CA HIS A 185 18.01 0.19 10.50
C HIS A 185 17.93 0.53 9.01
N LEU A 186 17.47 1.73 8.63
CA LEU A 186 17.44 2.18 7.24
C LEU A 186 18.84 2.22 6.60
N LYS A 187 19.87 2.62 7.33
CA LYS A 187 21.28 2.58 6.84
C LYS A 187 21.73 1.15 6.54
N GLU A 188 21.33 0.19 7.37
CA GLU A 188 21.61 -1.23 7.12
C GLU A 188 20.86 -1.73 5.89
N VAL A 189 19.57 -1.36 5.74
CA VAL A 189 18.76 -1.67 4.55
C VAL A 189 19.40 -1.11 3.27
N ALA A 190 19.85 0.14 3.30
CA ALA A 190 20.53 0.75 2.15
C ALA A 190 21.81 0.01 1.76
N LYS A 191 22.60 -0.43 2.75
CA LYS A 191 23.86 -1.16 2.53
C LYS A 191 23.64 -2.55 1.96
N GLN A 192 22.66 -3.31 2.49
CA GLN A 192 22.39 -4.68 2.06
C GLN A 192 21.49 -4.78 0.83
N GLY A 193 20.75 -3.70 0.49
CA GLY A 193 19.89 -3.60 -0.69
C GLY A 193 18.55 -4.36 -0.55
N TYR A 194 18.15 -4.71 0.65
CA TYR A 194 16.83 -5.29 0.96
C TYR A 194 16.40 -4.92 2.37
N ALA A 195 15.11 -4.97 2.66
CA ALA A 195 14.54 -4.82 3.99
C ALA A 195 13.80 -6.08 4.41
N LEU A 196 13.77 -6.35 5.71
CA LEU A 196 12.91 -7.35 6.33
C LEU A 196 11.79 -6.67 7.10
N ASP A 197 10.58 -7.21 7.03
CA ASP A 197 9.55 -7.05 8.03
C ASP A 197 9.52 -8.38 8.81
N ASN A 198 10.04 -8.37 10.01
CA ASN A 198 10.13 -9.53 10.87
C ASN A 198 8.99 -9.53 11.89
N GLU A 199 7.77 -9.77 11.40
CA GLU A 199 6.54 -9.70 12.21
C GLU A 199 6.31 -8.30 12.81
N GLU A 200 6.78 -7.25 12.12
CA GLU A 200 6.68 -5.87 12.58
C GLU A 200 5.30 -5.25 12.31
N TYR A 201 4.69 -5.59 11.17
CA TYR A 201 3.34 -5.14 10.82
C TYR A 201 2.26 -6.10 11.32
N ASN A 202 2.44 -7.41 11.11
CA ASN A 202 1.53 -8.44 11.61
C ASN A 202 2.31 -9.61 12.20
N LEU A 203 1.92 -10.05 13.41
CA LEU A 203 2.44 -11.29 13.99
C LEU A 203 2.13 -12.47 13.06
N GLY A 204 3.06 -13.42 12.96
CA GLY A 204 2.93 -14.59 12.11
C GLY A 204 3.23 -14.34 10.63
N VAL A 205 3.58 -13.11 10.20
CA VAL A 205 3.92 -12.77 8.81
C VAL A 205 5.33 -12.18 8.75
N ARG A 206 6.14 -12.68 7.81
CA ARG A 206 7.46 -12.11 7.50
C ARG A 206 7.52 -11.69 6.03
N CYS A 207 8.22 -10.58 5.75
CA CYS A 207 8.35 -10.07 4.40
C CYS A 207 9.79 -9.69 4.08
N VAL A 208 10.16 -9.83 2.80
CA VAL A 208 11.40 -9.31 2.22
C VAL A 208 11.04 -8.24 1.20
N GLY A 209 11.60 -7.05 1.31
CA GLY A 209 11.41 -5.96 0.34
C GLY A 209 12.69 -5.64 -0.41
N VAL A 210 12.59 -5.33 -1.71
CA VAL A 210 13.69 -4.87 -2.56
C VAL A 210 13.28 -3.62 -3.33
N PRO A 211 14.23 -2.67 -3.60
CA PRO A 211 13.92 -1.43 -4.29
C PRO A 211 13.76 -1.67 -5.80
N LEU A 212 12.87 -0.90 -6.42
CA LEU A 212 12.83 -0.69 -7.87
C LEU A 212 13.36 0.70 -8.19
N ARG A 213 14.40 0.75 -9.02
CA ARG A 213 15.06 1.99 -9.43
C ARG A 213 14.72 2.32 -10.87
N ASP A 214 14.59 3.61 -11.16
CA ASP A 214 14.46 4.11 -12.52
C ASP A 214 15.83 4.44 -13.16
N TYR A 215 15.81 4.97 -14.36
CA TYR A 215 17.00 5.40 -15.12
C TYR A 215 17.83 6.48 -14.42
N THR A 216 17.26 7.21 -13.47
CA THR A 216 17.98 8.21 -12.66
C THR A 216 18.65 7.62 -11.43
N GLY A 217 18.44 6.32 -11.15
CA GLY A 217 18.89 5.64 -9.94
C GLY A 217 17.99 5.83 -8.72
N ARG A 218 16.92 6.62 -8.85
CA ARG A 218 15.97 6.85 -7.76
C ARG A 218 15.10 5.63 -7.53
N VAL A 219 14.80 5.36 -6.27
CA VAL A 219 13.82 4.32 -5.89
C VAL A 219 12.41 4.87 -6.13
N VAL A 220 11.70 4.26 -7.08
CA VAL A 220 10.36 4.69 -7.51
C VAL A 220 9.25 3.75 -7.06
N ALA A 221 9.62 2.55 -6.63
CA ALA A 221 8.72 1.52 -6.11
C ALA A 221 9.50 0.50 -5.28
N GLY A 222 8.79 -0.45 -4.67
CA GLY A 222 9.37 -1.65 -4.08
C GLY A 222 8.65 -2.90 -4.56
N ILE A 223 9.36 -4.02 -4.57
CA ILE A 223 8.78 -5.36 -4.63
C ILE A 223 8.92 -5.98 -3.23
N SER A 224 7.92 -6.71 -2.76
CA SER A 224 8.05 -7.53 -1.57
C SER A 224 7.54 -8.93 -1.77
N VAL A 225 8.16 -9.88 -1.04
CA VAL A 225 7.71 -11.26 -0.88
C VAL A 225 7.21 -11.40 0.53
N ALA A 226 6.01 -11.92 0.72
CA ALA A 226 5.38 -12.05 2.03
C ALA A 226 4.80 -13.46 2.22
N GLY A 227 5.05 -14.03 3.38
CA GLY A 227 4.54 -15.35 3.73
C GLY A 227 4.42 -15.53 5.25
N PRO A 228 3.75 -16.61 5.68
CA PRO A 228 3.66 -16.96 7.10
C PRO A 228 5.05 -17.23 7.70
N SER A 229 5.28 -16.76 8.93
CA SER A 229 6.61 -16.84 9.58
C SER A 229 7.14 -18.26 9.72
N PHE A 230 6.24 -19.26 9.87
CA PHE A 230 6.64 -20.67 9.97
C PHE A 230 7.23 -21.25 8.67
N ARG A 231 6.96 -20.64 7.49
CA ARG A 231 7.61 -20.98 6.21
C ARG A 231 8.76 -20.04 5.88
N MET A 232 8.67 -18.78 6.28
CA MET A 232 9.67 -17.74 6.07
C MET A 232 10.76 -17.77 7.16
N THR A 233 11.34 -18.97 7.42
CA THR A 233 12.41 -19.14 8.41
C THR A 233 13.68 -18.40 7.99
N ASP A 234 14.60 -18.14 8.94
CA ASP A 234 15.86 -17.46 8.63
C ASP A 234 16.70 -18.16 7.58
N GLU A 235 16.63 -19.49 7.54
CA GLU A 235 17.32 -20.30 6.53
C GLU A 235 16.71 -20.10 5.16
N VAL A 236 15.39 -20.22 5.03
CA VAL A 236 14.63 -20.01 3.77
C VAL A 236 14.80 -18.57 3.29
N LEU A 237 14.69 -17.59 4.18
CA LEU A 237 14.94 -16.18 3.85
C LEU A 237 16.32 -15.99 3.23
N LYS A 238 17.37 -16.50 3.85
CA LYS A 238 18.75 -16.30 3.41
C LYS A 238 19.08 -17.08 2.13
N LYS A 239 18.61 -18.32 2.00
CA LYS A 239 18.99 -19.20 0.89
C LYS A 239 18.11 -19.01 -0.36
N GLU A 240 16.85 -18.66 -0.21
CA GLU A 240 15.87 -18.68 -1.29
C GLU A 240 15.22 -17.31 -1.54
N ILE A 241 14.55 -16.74 -0.52
CA ILE A 241 13.67 -15.58 -0.73
C ILE A 241 14.46 -14.30 -1.04
N ILE A 242 15.48 -13.98 -0.24
CA ILE A 242 16.29 -12.76 -0.45
C ILE A 242 17.01 -12.81 -1.81
N PRO A 243 17.69 -13.91 -2.21
CA PRO A 243 18.29 -13.98 -3.53
C PRO A 243 17.29 -13.85 -4.67
N ALA A 244 16.12 -14.50 -4.59
CA ALA A 244 15.09 -14.41 -5.61
C ALA A 244 14.51 -13.00 -5.73
N ALA A 245 14.19 -12.36 -4.59
CA ALA A 245 13.69 -11.00 -4.56
C ALA A 245 14.70 -9.99 -5.13
N LYS A 246 15.98 -10.08 -4.75
CA LYS A 246 17.05 -9.22 -5.27
C LYS A 246 17.22 -9.37 -6.78
N ALA A 247 17.29 -10.60 -7.27
CA ALA A 247 17.41 -10.87 -8.71
C ALA A 247 16.22 -10.30 -9.50
N ALA A 248 15.00 -10.46 -9.00
CA ALA A 248 13.79 -9.89 -9.61
C ALA A 248 13.79 -8.35 -9.56
N GLY A 249 14.18 -7.76 -8.43
CA GLY A 249 14.28 -6.31 -8.27
C GLY A 249 15.31 -5.67 -9.21
N GLU A 250 16.47 -6.32 -9.40
CA GLU A 250 17.50 -5.88 -10.36
C GLU A 250 17.00 -5.96 -11.81
N LYS A 251 16.36 -7.05 -12.19
CA LYS A 251 15.78 -7.20 -13.54
C LYS A 251 14.68 -6.17 -13.80
N ALA A 252 13.79 -5.97 -12.81
CA ALA A 252 12.72 -4.98 -12.90
C ALA A 252 13.29 -3.55 -12.99
N SER A 253 14.31 -3.22 -12.23
CA SER A 253 15.00 -1.91 -12.29
C SER A 253 15.66 -1.69 -13.65
N LYS A 254 16.33 -2.70 -14.22
CA LYS A 254 16.89 -2.62 -15.59
C LYS A 254 15.80 -2.34 -16.64
N ARG A 255 14.62 -2.95 -16.48
CA ARG A 255 13.47 -2.67 -17.35
C ARG A 255 12.95 -1.23 -17.22
N LEU A 256 13.17 -0.61 -16.07
CA LEU A 256 12.89 0.82 -15.82
C LEU A 256 14.04 1.74 -16.24
N GLY A 257 15.08 1.21 -16.89
CA GLY A 257 16.23 1.94 -17.40
C GLY A 257 17.39 2.13 -16.41
N PHE A 258 17.36 1.47 -15.27
CA PHE A 258 18.47 1.54 -14.31
C PHE A 258 19.70 0.80 -14.83
N GLY A 259 20.86 1.51 -14.88
CA GLY A 259 22.14 0.95 -15.35
C GLY A 259 22.23 0.78 -16.87
N ALA A 260 21.35 1.46 -17.63
CA ALA A 260 21.40 1.51 -19.10
C ALA A 260 22.41 2.54 -19.60
#